data_097210b8d1e9893db6e9e10cca661027
#
_entry.id   097210b8d1e9893db6e9e10cca661027
#
_cell.length_a   1.000
_cell.length_b   1.000
_cell.length_c   1.000
_cell.angle_alpha   90.00
_cell.angle_beta   90.00
_cell.angle_gamma   90.00
#
_symmetry.space_group_name_H-M   'P 1'
#
loop_
_entity.id
_entity.type
_entity.pdbx_description
1 polymer ?
#
loop_
_entity_poly.entity_id
_entity_poly.type
_entity_poly.pdbx_seq_one_letter_code
_entity_poly.pdbx_strand_id
1 'polypeptide(L)'
;MKIFTSATIKLAGWYLMILMIVSLLFSSIIFQVARSEVDAQIHKIIVQRKGDFPAINLSERIDNSTRNLLISLGYINLIVLLAGGWCSYLLAKITLRPIKTAHKAQSRFVANASHQLRTPLAIMKAETEFALKNRKANKAELTETLESNLEEINKLTELTAMLLELSRTENKLALEDKSFNLTELISELIRERKAEARVKINCPEHANIPLHHTATRELCAILLDNSLKHSPKNSVVKICIIPSKQNITVNFINDGTISQQTLPHVFERFFRGNQQTKGYGLGLPLAEQLTKALGGQISVSTSKNSTIFTISLPIL
;
A
#
# COMPACT_ATOMS: atom_id res chain seq x y z
N MET A 1 -3.40 19.74 0.57
CA MET A 1 -3.52 19.56 2.04
C MET A 1 -4.88 19.98 2.60
N LYS A 2 -5.51 21.07 2.12
CA LYS A 2 -6.82 21.56 2.61
C LYS A 2 -7.99 20.57 2.46
N ILE A 3 -8.01 19.74 1.40
CA ILE A 3 -9.12 18.80 1.14
C ILE A 3 -9.20 17.69 2.22
N PHE A 4 -8.08 17.11 2.62
CA PHE A 4 -8.05 16.05 3.64
C PHE A 4 -8.32 16.54 5.07
N THR A 5 -7.90 17.78 5.41
CA THR A 5 -8.28 18.40 6.69
C THR A 5 -9.79 18.65 6.75
N SER A 6 -10.40 19.14 5.66
CA SER A 6 -11.85 19.29 5.56
C SER A 6 -12.58 17.96 5.67
N ALA A 7 -12.11 16.90 5.02
CA ALA A 7 -12.68 15.56 5.10
C ALA A 7 -12.61 14.96 6.52
N THR A 8 -11.46 15.15 7.21
CA THR A 8 -11.29 14.69 8.61
C THR A 8 -12.28 15.40 9.54
N ILE A 9 -12.44 16.72 9.41
CA ILE A 9 -13.36 17.48 10.24
C ILE A 9 -14.82 17.08 9.96
N LYS A 10 -15.20 16.91 8.70
CA LYS A 10 -16.55 16.45 8.32
C LYS A 10 -16.85 15.06 8.90
N LEU A 11 -15.92 14.12 8.77
CA LEU A 11 -16.10 12.75 9.27
C LEU A 11 -16.17 12.73 10.80
N ALA A 12 -15.32 13.49 11.48
CA ALA A 12 -15.37 13.65 12.93
C ALA A 12 -16.70 14.28 13.39
N GLY A 13 -17.20 15.27 12.64
CA GLY A 13 -18.50 15.88 12.89
C GLY A 13 -19.67 14.89 12.76
N TRP A 14 -19.63 14.02 11.75
CA TRP A 14 -20.62 12.95 11.59
C TRP A 14 -20.60 11.94 12.74
N TYR A 15 -19.40 11.49 13.17
CA TYR A 15 -19.28 10.58 14.31
C TYR A 15 -19.78 11.24 15.61
N LEU A 16 -19.42 12.50 15.84
CA LEU A 16 -19.87 13.24 17.01
C LEU A 16 -21.40 13.46 16.99
N MET A 17 -21.97 13.78 15.83
CA MET A 17 -23.42 13.97 15.66
C MET A 17 -24.19 12.69 16.00
N ILE A 18 -23.77 11.54 15.49
CA ILE A 18 -24.39 10.25 15.80
C ILE A 18 -24.30 9.96 17.29
N LEU A 19 -23.10 10.15 17.89
CA LEU A 19 -22.86 9.92 19.31
C LEU A 19 -23.73 10.82 20.20
N MET A 20 -23.90 12.10 19.83
CA MET A 20 -24.75 13.05 20.54
C MET A 20 -26.24 12.69 20.42
N ILE A 21 -26.71 12.27 19.23
CA ILE A 21 -28.11 11.82 19.06
C ILE A 21 -28.39 10.64 19.99
N VAL A 22 -27.50 9.63 20.01
CA VAL A 22 -27.65 8.47 20.89
C VAL A 22 -27.64 8.88 22.37
N SER A 23 -26.69 9.76 22.78
CA SER A 23 -26.60 10.24 24.15
C SER A 23 -27.85 10.99 24.61
N LEU A 24 -28.40 11.85 23.75
CA LEU A 24 -29.63 12.60 24.04
C LEU A 24 -30.88 11.70 24.12
N LEU A 25 -30.97 10.67 23.26
CA LEU A 25 -32.03 9.67 23.33
C LEU A 25 -31.96 8.89 24.65
N PHE A 26 -30.77 8.42 25.05
CA PHE A 26 -30.58 7.76 26.35
C PHE A 26 -30.92 8.67 27.50
N SER A 27 -30.49 9.93 27.48
CA SER A 27 -30.81 10.93 28.51
C SER A 27 -32.31 11.15 28.60
N SER A 28 -33.04 11.21 27.48
CA SER A 28 -34.49 11.34 27.45
C SER A 28 -35.19 10.12 28.06
N ILE A 29 -34.74 8.92 27.73
CA ILE A 29 -35.30 7.68 28.29
C ILE A 29 -35.06 7.62 29.81
N ILE A 30 -33.81 7.90 30.26
CA ILE A 30 -33.49 7.91 31.69
C ILE A 30 -34.35 8.92 32.45
N PHE A 31 -34.52 10.12 31.87
CA PHE A 31 -35.38 11.15 32.45
C PHE A 31 -36.84 10.70 32.58
N GLN A 32 -37.41 10.10 31.52
CA GLN A 32 -38.79 9.59 31.57
C GLN A 32 -38.96 8.46 32.60
N VAL A 33 -38.03 7.50 32.62
CA VAL A 33 -38.10 6.39 33.61
C VAL A 33 -37.98 6.93 35.03
N ALA A 34 -37.00 7.81 35.32
CA ALA A 34 -36.83 8.37 36.64
C ALA A 34 -38.06 9.19 37.09
N ARG A 35 -38.64 9.96 36.19
CA ARG A 35 -39.89 10.72 36.49
C ARG A 35 -41.07 9.79 36.78
N SER A 36 -41.26 8.72 35.97
CA SER A 36 -42.34 7.76 36.21
C SER A 36 -42.20 7.01 37.54
N GLU A 37 -40.96 6.70 37.96
CA GLU A 37 -40.68 6.07 39.25
C GLU A 37 -41.00 6.99 40.41
N VAL A 38 -40.60 8.27 40.33
CA VAL A 38 -40.94 9.31 41.32
C VAL A 38 -42.46 9.49 41.45
N ASP A 39 -43.17 9.59 40.30
CA ASP A 39 -44.63 9.71 40.31
C ASP A 39 -45.32 8.48 40.95
N ALA A 40 -44.84 7.25 40.64
CA ALA A 40 -45.33 6.02 41.23
C ALA A 40 -45.12 5.94 42.75
N GLN A 41 -43.90 6.34 43.22
CA GLN A 41 -43.61 6.39 44.65
C GLN A 41 -44.49 7.40 45.41
N ILE A 42 -44.72 8.56 44.82
CA ILE A 42 -45.64 9.59 45.39
C ILE A 42 -47.04 9.02 45.51
N HIS A 43 -47.53 8.38 44.46
CA HIS A 43 -48.86 7.78 44.47
C HIS A 43 -49.02 6.73 45.59
N LYS A 44 -48.01 5.87 45.78
CA LYS A 44 -47.94 4.91 46.91
C LYS A 44 -47.98 5.59 48.28
N ILE A 45 -47.25 6.67 48.46
CA ILE A 45 -47.16 7.40 49.74
C ILE A 45 -48.50 8.08 50.05
N ILE A 46 -49.16 8.69 49.05
CA ILE A 46 -50.46 9.34 49.21
C ILE A 46 -51.55 8.31 49.55
N VAL A 47 -51.52 7.14 48.91
CA VAL A 47 -52.52 6.06 49.17
C VAL A 47 -52.32 5.40 50.53
N GLN A 48 -51.11 5.21 51.02
CA GLN A 48 -50.83 4.56 52.27
C GLN A 48 -51.00 5.42 53.52
N ARG A 49 -50.87 6.74 53.43
CA ARG A 49 -51.05 7.68 54.54
C ARG A 49 -52.26 8.56 54.35
N LYS A 50 -53.40 8.15 54.90
CA LYS A 50 -54.60 8.97 55.03
C LYS A 50 -54.32 10.29 55.74
N GLY A 51 -54.11 11.40 55.02
CA GLY A 51 -54.63 12.66 55.41
C GLY A 51 -53.77 13.72 56.09
N ASP A 52 -52.52 13.52 56.55
CA ASP A 52 -51.76 14.59 57.23
C ASP A 52 -50.30 14.69 56.75
N PHE A 53 -50.11 15.30 55.58
CA PHE A 53 -48.81 15.85 55.20
C PHE A 53 -48.96 17.25 54.59
N PRO A 54 -48.12 18.21 54.96
CA PRO A 54 -48.13 19.51 54.29
C PRO A 54 -47.62 19.28 52.83
N ALA A 55 -48.57 19.35 51.89
CA ALA A 55 -48.37 19.13 50.44
C ALA A 55 -47.25 20.04 49.85
N ILE A 56 -46.94 21.14 50.53
CA ILE A 56 -45.96 22.12 50.15
C ILE A 56 -44.53 21.57 50.19
N ASN A 57 -44.16 20.74 51.17
CA ASN A 57 -42.80 20.20 51.27
C ASN A 57 -42.50 19.05 50.31
N LEU A 58 -43.52 18.39 49.79
CA LEU A 58 -43.38 17.26 48.84
C LEU A 58 -43.14 17.75 47.41
N SER A 59 -43.90 18.78 46.99
CA SER A 59 -43.72 19.39 45.65
C SER A 59 -42.33 20.02 45.50
N GLU A 60 -41.85 20.72 46.48
CA GLU A 60 -40.53 21.37 46.47
C GLU A 60 -39.37 20.35 46.41
N ARG A 61 -39.51 19.22 47.07
CA ARG A 61 -38.54 18.11 47.00
C ARG A 61 -38.54 17.44 45.66
N ILE A 62 -39.67 17.27 44.99
CA ILE A 62 -39.83 16.72 43.67
C ILE A 62 -39.18 17.64 42.63
N ASP A 63 -39.46 18.92 42.68
CA ASP A 63 -38.90 19.93 41.78
C ASP A 63 -37.37 20.00 41.92
N ASN A 64 -36.84 19.94 43.12
CA ASN A 64 -35.41 19.92 43.37
C ASN A 64 -34.77 18.62 42.85
N SER A 65 -35.39 17.46 43.02
CA SER A 65 -34.88 16.17 42.51
C SER A 65 -34.87 16.16 41.00
N THR A 66 -35.94 16.61 40.36
CA THR A 66 -36.05 16.67 38.89
C THR A 66 -35.03 17.65 38.30
N ARG A 67 -34.82 18.81 38.96
CA ARG A 67 -33.81 19.78 38.54
C ARG A 67 -32.40 19.23 38.66
N ASN A 68 -32.07 18.56 39.75
CA ASN A 68 -30.76 17.94 39.94
C ASN A 68 -30.51 16.84 38.91
N LEU A 69 -31.50 16.06 38.56
CA LEU A 69 -31.42 15.04 37.53
C LEU A 69 -31.13 15.65 36.14
N LEU A 70 -31.86 16.72 35.77
CA LEU A 70 -31.61 17.45 34.54
C LEU A 70 -30.20 18.02 34.45
N ILE A 71 -29.72 18.62 35.56
CA ILE A 71 -28.37 19.18 35.67
C ILE A 71 -27.34 18.04 35.50
N SER A 72 -27.52 16.91 36.16
CA SER A 72 -26.62 15.76 36.08
C SER A 72 -26.57 15.19 34.65
N LEU A 73 -27.73 15.03 33.97
CA LEU A 73 -27.80 14.61 32.57
C LEU A 73 -27.12 15.63 31.63
N GLY A 74 -27.27 16.93 31.94
CA GLY A 74 -26.56 18.00 31.22
C GLY A 74 -25.04 17.87 31.31
N TYR A 75 -24.52 17.62 32.54
CA TYR A 75 -23.06 17.38 32.74
C TYR A 75 -22.58 16.14 31.98
N ILE A 76 -23.34 15.04 32.03
CA ILE A 76 -22.99 13.81 31.31
C ILE A 76 -22.92 14.09 29.80
N ASN A 77 -23.94 14.77 29.22
CA ASN A 77 -23.94 15.12 27.81
C ASN A 77 -22.79 16.07 27.43
N LEU A 78 -22.39 16.99 28.33
CA LEU A 78 -21.23 17.85 28.12
C LEU A 78 -19.93 17.06 28.10
N ILE A 79 -19.76 16.10 29.01
CA ILE A 79 -18.60 15.21 29.01
C ILE A 79 -18.55 14.36 27.74
N VAL A 80 -19.70 13.82 27.32
CA VAL A 80 -19.84 13.05 26.07
C VAL A 80 -19.48 13.92 24.86
N LEU A 81 -19.90 15.19 24.84
CA LEU A 81 -19.55 16.13 23.77
C LEU A 81 -18.05 16.36 23.69
N LEU A 82 -17.40 16.64 24.80
CA LEU A 82 -15.96 16.95 24.83
C LEU A 82 -15.10 15.69 24.55
N ALA A 83 -15.33 14.64 25.33
CA ALA A 83 -14.57 13.37 25.17
C ALA A 83 -14.90 12.69 23.83
N GLY A 84 -16.18 12.65 23.46
CA GLY A 84 -16.64 12.10 22.18
C GLY A 84 -16.12 12.89 20.99
N GLY A 85 -16.05 14.21 21.08
CA GLY A 85 -15.45 15.07 20.05
C GLY A 85 -13.96 14.77 19.84
N TRP A 86 -13.23 14.65 20.92
CA TRP A 86 -11.81 14.25 20.88
C TRP A 86 -11.62 12.86 20.25
N CYS A 87 -12.34 11.86 20.74
CA CYS A 87 -12.29 10.50 20.21
C CYS A 87 -12.71 10.42 18.71
N SER A 88 -13.77 11.12 18.33
CA SER A 88 -14.24 11.20 16.96
C SER A 88 -13.20 11.80 16.02
N TYR A 89 -12.49 12.84 16.47
CA TYR A 89 -11.39 13.44 15.70
C TYR A 89 -10.21 12.48 15.54
N LEU A 90 -9.79 11.80 16.61
CA LEU A 90 -8.72 10.80 16.54
C LEU A 90 -9.09 9.64 15.61
N LEU A 91 -10.30 9.11 15.76
CA LEU A 91 -10.79 8.03 14.89
C LEU A 91 -10.83 8.44 13.43
N ALA A 92 -11.39 9.61 13.11
CA ALA A 92 -11.41 10.14 11.75
C ALA A 92 -9.99 10.31 11.16
N LYS A 93 -9.03 10.78 11.98
CA LYS A 93 -7.63 10.93 11.56
C LYS A 93 -6.97 9.59 11.25
N ILE A 94 -7.19 8.57 12.07
CA ILE A 94 -6.65 7.22 11.88
C ILE A 94 -7.26 6.58 10.64
N THR A 95 -8.59 6.66 10.49
CA THR A 95 -9.33 6.06 9.36
C THR A 95 -8.95 6.69 8.01
N LEU A 96 -8.71 8.01 7.95
CA LEU A 96 -8.35 8.69 6.70
C LEU A 96 -6.85 8.64 6.38
N ARG A 97 -6.00 8.24 7.31
CA ARG A 97 -4.54 8.15 7.09
C ARG A 97 -4.16 7.22 5.93
N PRO A 98 -4.63 5.96 5.84
CA PRO A 98 -4.30 5.06 4.73
C PRO A 98 -4.77 5.60 3.37
N ILE A 99 -5.97 6.19 3.29
CA ILE A 99 -6.50 6.78 2.07
C ILE A 99 -5.62 7.94 1.60
N LYS A 100 -5.19 8.79 2.52
CA LYS A 100 -4.29 9.92 2.22
C LYS A 100 -2.92 9.45 1.73
N THR A 101 -2.36 8.40 2.31
CA THR A 101 -1.07 7.83 1.85
C THR A 101 -1.21 7.19 0.49
N ALA A 102 -2.26 6.41 0.23
CA ALA A 102 -2.54 5.81 -1.06
C ALA A 102 -2.74 6.86 -2.16
N HIS A 103 -3.54 7.91 -1.90
CA HIS A 103 -3.75 9.01 -2.85
C HIS A 103 -2.46 9.77 -3.18
N LYS A 104 -1.60 10.02 -2.16
CA LYS A 104 -0.29 10.65 -2.40
C LYS A 104 0.62 9.76 -3.24
N ALA A 105 0.65 8.46 -2.98
CA ALA A 105 1.44 7.49 -3.76
C ALA A 105 0.94 7.46 -5.21
N GLN A 106 -0.38 7.42 -5.42
CA GLN A 106 -0.99 7.47 -6.75
C GLN A 106 -0.66 8.77 -7.50
N SER A 107 -0.76 9.92 -6.83
CA SER A 107 -0.42 11.21 -7.46
C SER A 107 1.05 11.30 -7.86
N ARG A 108 1.96 10.80 -7.01
CA ARG A 108 3.40 10.70 -7.34
C ARG A 108 3.65 9.76 -8.51
N PHE A 109 2.96 8.61 -8.53
CA PHE A 109 3.05 7.64 -9.62
C PHE A 109 2.68 8.27 -10.96
N VAL A 110 1.53 8.95 -11.06
CA VAL A 110 1.08 9.62 -12.29
C VAL A 110 2.05 10.73 -12.71
N ALA A 111 2.52 11.56 -11.77
CA ALA A 111 3.48 12.61 -12.07
C ALA A 111 4.80 12.05 -12.61
N ASN A 112 5.36 11.02 -11.94
CA ASN A 112 6.61 10.38 -12.35
C ASN A 112 6.46 9.66 -13.69
N ALA A 113 5.37 8.92 -13.92
CA ALA A 113 5.07 8.29 -15.22
C ALA A 113 5.03 9.32 -16.34
N SER A 114 4.33 10.46 -16.12
CA SER A 114 4.26 11.55 -17.09
C SER A 114 5.64 12.15 -17.41
N HIS A 115 6.50 12.30 -16.42
CA HIS A 115 7.87 12.78 -16.63
C HIS A 115 8.72 11.77 -17.40
N GLN A 116 8.63 10.47 -17.07
CA GLN A 116 9.38 9.41 -17.74
C GLN A 116 8.92 9.17 -19.19
N LEU A 117 7.66 9.44 -19.50
CA LEU A 117 7.14 9.41 -20.89
C LEU A 117 7.54 10.65 -21.69
N ARG A 118 7.59 11.83 -21.06
CA ARG A 118 7.88 13.10 -21.74
C ARG A 118 9.31 13.16 -22.27
N THR A 119 10.29 12.66 -21.52
CA THR A 119 11.71 12.75 -21.88
C THR A 119 12.04 12.07 -23.19
N PRO A 120 11.75 10.74 -23.39
CA PRO A 120 12.02 10.08 -24.67
C PRO A 120 11.22 10.68 -25.84
N LEU A 121 9.99 11.11 -25.61
CA LEU A 121 9.19 11.81 -26.62
C LEU A 121 9.82 13.13 -27.05
N ALA A 122 10.39 13.89 -26.12
CA ALA A 122 11.08 15.14 -26.43
C ALA A 122 12.37 14.89 -27.21
N ILE A 123 13.12 13.83 -26.91
CA ILE A 123 14.33 13.43 -27.64
C ILE A 123 13.96 13.06 -29.07
N MET A 124 13.03 12.12 -29.26
CA MET A 124 12.58 11.69 -30.59
C MET A 124 12.07 12.86 -31.43
N LYS A 125 11.30 13.77 -30.80
CA LYS A 125 10.81 14.96 -31.49
C LYS A 125 11.96 15.86 -31.95
N ALA A 126 12.92 16.14 -31.07
CA ALA A 126 14.06 17.01 -31.39
C ALA A 126 14.93 16.41 -32.49
N GLU A 127 15.25 15.13 -32.45
CA GLU A 127 16.02 14.39 -33.44
C GLU A 127 15.29 14.38 -34.81
N THR A 128 13.99 14.11 -34.80
CA THR A 128 13.16 14.13 -36.02
C THR A 128 13.07 15.51 -36.61
N GLU A 129 12.84 16.56 -35.80
CA GLU A 129 12.83 17.97 -36.28
C GLU A 129 14.17 18.40 -36.84
N PHE A 130 15.28 17.98 -36.23
CA PHE A 130 16.62 18.24 -36.72
C PHE A 130 16.88 17.57 -38.09
N ALA A 131 16.52 16.27 -38.20
CA ALA A 131 16.67 15.54 -39.46
C ALA A 131 15.82 16.13 -40.58
N LEU A 132 14.59 16.59 -40.31
CA LEU A 132 13.72 17.25 -41.29
C LEU A 132 14.24 18.60 -41.75
N LYS A 133 14.93 19.35 -40.87
CA LYS A 133 15.53 20.66 -41.22
C LYS A 133 16.83 20.50 -42.00
N ASN A 134 17.57 19.44 -41.81
CA ASN A 134 18.83 19.17 -42.48
C ASN A 134 18.59 18.58 -43.89
N ARG A 135 18.30 19.45 -44.88
CA ARG A 135 18.07 19.06 -46.27
C ARG A 135 19.26 18.37 -46.94
N LYS A 136 20.44 18.40 -46.33
CA LYS A 136 21.67 17.79 -46.82
C LYS A 136 22.04 16.49 -46.10
N ALA A 137 21.18 16.05 -45.19
CA ALA A 137 21.39 14.81 -44.45
C ALA A 137 21.58 13.65 -45.42
N ASN A 138 22.62 12.87 -45.23
CA ASN A 138 22.87 11.68 -46.01
C ASN A 138 22.07 10.51 -45.43
N LYS A 139 22.03 9.42 -46.23
CA LYS A 139 21.28 8.21 -45.82
C LYS A 139 21.75 7.63 -44.49
N ALA A 140 23.05 7.70 -44.17
CA ALA A 140 23.61 7.16 -42.92
C ALA A 140 23.11 7.98 -41.70
N GLU A 141 23.13 9.33 -41.77
CA GLU A 141 22.63 10.21 -40.72
C GLU A 141 21.12 9.99 -40.45
N LEU A 142 20.33 9.80 -41.53
CA LEU A 142 18.91 9.52 -41.38
C LEU A 142 18.67 8.14 -40.76
N THR A 143 19.49 7.14 -41.13
CA THR A 143 19.39 5.80 -40.53
C THR A 143 19.75 5.85 -39.04
N GLU A 144 20.81 6.56 -38.65
CA GLU A 144 21.20 6.74 -37.26
C GLU A 144 20.08 7.41 -36.43
N THR A 145 19.44 8.45 -36.98
CA THR A 145 18.28 9.10 -36.33
C THR A 145 17.10 8.14 -36.15
N LEU A 146 16.81 7.31 -37.18
CA LEU A 146 15.73 6.32 -37.08
C LEU A 146 16.06 5.20 -36.08
N GLU A 147 17.31 4.75 -36.00
CA GLU A 147 17.77 3.75 -35.03
C GLU A 147 17.68 4.32 -33.58
N SER A 148 18.10 5.58 -33.38
CA SER A 148 17.94 6.27 -32.09
C SER A 148 16.48 6.37 -31.69
N ASN A 149 15.61 6.82 -32.60
CA ASN A 149 14.16 6.89 -32.35
C ASN A 149 13.55 5.52 -32.05
N LEU A 150 13.97 4.48 -32.75
CA LEU A 150 13.50 3.11 -32.47
C LEU A 150 13.93 2.63 -31.08
N GLU A 151 15.12 2.98 -30.62
CA GLU A 151 15.57 2.69 -29.25
C GLU A 151 14.67 3.38 -28.21
N GLU A 152 14.31 4.65 -28.44
CA GLU A 152 13.42 5.40 -27.53
C GLU A 152 12.00 4.84 -27.56
N ILE A 153 11.47 4.41 -28.71
CA ILE A 153 10.17 3.74 -28.83
C ILE A 153 10.17 2.42 -28.04
N ASN A 154 11.23 1.62 -28.16
CA ASN A 154 11.35 0.38 -27.40
C ASN A 154 11.37 0.63 -25.87
N LYS A 155 12.08 1.68 -25.42
CA LYS A 155 12.06 2.11 -24.01
C LYS A 155 10.66 2.51 -23.53
N LEU A 156 9.90 3.24 -24.36
CA LEU A 156 8.51 3.61 -24.06
C LEU A 156 7.60 2.39 -24.00
N THR A 157 7.77 1.44 -24.90
CA THR A 157 7.00 0.19 -24.92
C THR A 157 7.25 -0.63 -23.66
N GLU A 158 8.50 -0.78 -23.24
CA GLU A 158 8.86 -1.44 -21.98
C GLU A 158 8.25 -0.72 -20.77
N LEU A 159 8.37 0.62 -20.71
CA LEU A 159 7.79 1.41 -19.63
C LEU A 159 6.26 1.24 -19.54
N THR A 160 5.57 1.31 -20.68
CA THR A 160 4.10 1.17 -20.72
C THR A 160 3.65 -0.24 -20.35
N ALA A 161 4.38 -1.28 -20.76
CA ALA A 161 4.12 -2.66 -20.36
C ALA A 161 4.27 -2.83 -18.83
N MET A 162 5.34 -2.32 -18.22
CA MET A 162 5.53 -2.34 -16.78
C MET A 162 4.42 -1.58 -16.02
N LEU A 163 3.99 -0.41 -16.54
CA LEU A 163 2.90 0.37 -15.93
C LEU A 163 1.56 -0.38 -15.99
N LEU A 164 1.29 -1.07 -17.10
CA LEU A 164 0.08 -1.87 -17.27
C LEU A 164 0.08 -3.07 -16.33
N GLU A 165 1.20 -3.77 -16.20
CA GLU A 165 1.35 -4.91 -15.29
C GLU A 165 1.18 -4.47 -13.84
N LEU A 166 1.79 -3.37 -13.43
CA LEU A 166 1.59 -2.75 -12.12
C LEU A 166 0.13 -2.38 -11.82
N SER A 167 -0.68 -2.11 -12.86
CA SER A 167 -2.11 -1.82 -12.71
C SER A 167 -2.98 -3.07 -12.61
N ARG A 168 -2.54 -4.19 -13.21
CA ARG A 168 -3.32 -5.45 -13.27
C ARG A 168 -3.12 -6.36 -12.05
N THR A 169 -1.97 -6.27 -11.41
CA THR A 169 -1.54 -7.23 -10.37
C THR A 169 -2.17 -6.94 -8.97
N GLU A 170 -3.32 -6.25 -8.89
CA GLU A 170 -4.01 -6.01 -7.61
C GLU A 170 -4.80 -7.22 -7.10
N ASN A 171 -5.07 -8.22 -7.95
CA ASN A 171 -5.82 -9.42 -7.59
C ASN A 171 -4.87 -10.59 -7.28
N LYS A 172 -5.22 -11.42 -6.29
CA LYS A 172 -4.50 -12.67 -6.03
C LYS A 172 -4.58 -13.57 -7.26
N LEU A 173 -3.43 -14.04 -7.71
CA LEU A 173 -3.35 -15.05 -8.76
C LEU A 173 -3.74 -16.41 -8.19
N ALA A 174 -4.65 -17.09 -8.86
CA ALA A 174 -5.03 -18.44 -8.48
C ALA A 174 -3.83 -19.39 -8.64
N LEU A 175 -3.75 -20.39 -7.77
CA LEU A 175 -2.81 -21.51 -7.98
C LEU A 175 -3.18 -22.20 -9.29
N GLU A 176 -2.18 -22.56 -10.10
CA GLU A 176 -2.39 -23.35 -11.30
C GLU A 176 -2.44 -24.84 -10.93
N ASP A 177 -3.31 -25.59 -11.60
CA ASP A 177 -3.43 -27.06 -11.40
C ASP A 177 -2.16 -27.82 -11.84
N LYS A 178 -1.27 -27.20 -12.59
CA LYS A 178 -0.02 -27.80 -13.09
C LYS A 178 1.18 -27.24 -12.35
N SER A 179 1.87 -28.08 -11.60
CA SER A 179 3.16 -27.75 -11.03
C SER A 179 4.25 -27.71 -12.10
N PHE A 180 5.21 -26.83 -11.96
CA PHE A 180 6.40 -26.72 -12.81
C PHE A 180 7.68 -26.71 -11.97
N ASN A 181 8.80 -27.05 -12.60
CA ASN A 181 10.11 -27.08 -11.95
C ASN A 181 10.73 -25.67 -11.94
N LEU A 182 10.81 -25.05 -10.76
CA LEU A 182 11.38 -23.70 -10.59
C LEU A 182 12.86 -23.63 -10.98
N THR A 183 13.63 -24.71 -10.74
CA THR A 183 15.05 -24.78 -11.13
C THR A 183 15.21 -24.72 -12.65
N GLU A 184 14.37 -25.43 -13.38
CA GLU A 184 14.35 -25.43 -14.83
C GLU A 184 13.97 -24.06 -15.40
N LEU A 185 12.91 -23.44 -14.87
CA LEU A 185 12.49 -22.09 -15.22
C LEU A 185 13.62 -21.07 -15.04
N ILE A 186 14.31 -21.07 -13.90
CA ILE A 186 15.43 -20.15 -13.65
C ILE A 186 16.60 -20.45 -14.59
N SER A 187 16.86 -21.72 -14.90
CA SER A 187 17.91 -22.10 -15.84
C SER A 187 17.62 -21.64 -17.27
N GLU A 188 16.34 -21.67 -17.70
CA GLU A 188 15.89 -21.09 -18.96
C GLU A 188 16.11 -19.58 -19.00
N LEU A 189 15.72 -18.87 -17.96
CA LEU A 189 15.90 -17.42 -17.84
C LEU A 189 17.40 -17.02 -17.94
N ILE A 190 18.30 -17.81 -17.36
CA ILE A 190 19.73 -17.58 -17.45
C ILE A 190 20.25 -17.78 -18.88
N ARG A 191 19.78 -18.82 -19.57
CA ARG A 191 20.14 -19.08 -20.98
C ARG A 191 19.67 -17.99 -21.92
N GLU A 192 18.41 -17.56 -21.77
CA GLU A 192 17.86 -16.44 -22.54
C GLU A 192 18.69 -15.17 -22.46
N ARG A 193 19.30 -14.91 -21.28
CA ARG A 193 20.14 -13.75 -21.01
C ARG A 193 21.60 -13.95 -21.36
N LYS A 194 21.98 -15.14 -21.82
CA LYS A 194 23.37 -15.54 -22.09
C LYS A 194 24.27 -15.27 -20.87
N ALA A 195 23.75 -15.59 -19.67
CA ALA A 195 24.36 -15.23 -18.40
C ALA A 195 24.98 -16.45 -17.67
N GLU A 196 25.14 -17.59 -18.33
CA GLU A 196 25.62 -18.85 -17.73
C GLU A 196 27.01 -18.69 -17.07
N ALA A 197 27.88 -17.89 -17.66
CA ALA A 197 29.20 -17.63 -17.10
C ALA A 197 29.17 -16.75 -15.84
N ARG A 198 28.05 -16.04 -15.61
CA ARG A 198 27.89 -15.06 -14.52
C ARG A 198 26.93 -15.49 -13.44
N VAL A 199 26.25 -16.63 -13.57
CA VAL A 199 25.25 -17.09 -12.62
C VAL A 199 25.59 -18.50 -12.15
N LYS A 200 25.56 -18.72 -10.84
CA LYS A 200 25.65 -20.05 -10.22
C LYS A 200 24.36 -20.36 -9.50
N ILE A 201 23.74 -21.47 -9.81
CA ILE A 201 22.56 -21.97 -9.14
C ILE A 201 23.00 -23.00 -8.10
N ASN A 202 22.53 -22.82 -6.86
CA ASN A 202 22.63 -23.82 -5.80
C ASN A 202 21.20 -24.22 -5.42
N CYS A 203 20.73 -25.35 -5.93
CA CYS A 203 19.34 -25.77 -5.79
C CYS A 203 19.25 -27.30 -5.75
N PRO A 204 18.19 -27.88 -5.17
CA PRO A 204 17.83 -29.27 -5.35
C PRO A 204 17.47 -29.54 -6.82
N GLU A 205 17.70 -30.79 -7.28
CA GLU A 205 17.42 -31.19 -8.68
C GLU A 205 15.95 -30.97 -9.07
N HIS A 206 15.02 -31.09 -8.12
CA HIS A 206 13.59 -30.94 -8.35
C HIS A 206 12.96 -30.00 -7.32
N ALA A 207 12.52 -28.83 -7.79
CA ALA A 207 11.76 -27.83 -7.02
C ALA A 207 10.40 -27.57 -7.69
N ASN A 208 9.52 -28.58 -7.65
CA ASN A 208 8.19 -28.45 -8.25
C ASN A 208 7.29 -27.56 -7.38
N ILE A 209 6.64 -26.58 -8.01
CA ILE A 209 5.76 -25.63 -7.33
C ILE A 209 4.45 -25.46 -8.08
N PRO A 210 3.29 -25.46 -7.36
CA PRO A 210 1.96 -25.26 -7.95
C PRO A 210 1.59 -23.76 -7.98
N LEU A 211 2.44 -22.94 -8.56
CA LEU A 211 2.23 -21.49 -8.62
C LEU A 211 1.94 -21.05 -10.05
N HIS A 212 1.42 -19.85 -10.20
CA HIS A 212 1.15 -19.24 -11.51
C HIS A 212 2.47 -19.08 -12.30
N HIS A 213 2.67 -19.91 -13.34
CA HIS A 213 3.92 -20.03 -14.08
C HIS A 213 4.42 -18.68 -14.63
N THR A 214 3.55 -17.93 -15.34
CA THR A 214 3.91 -16.67 -15.98
C THR A 214 4.33 -15.61 -14.95
N ALA A 215 3.60 -15.48 -13.85
CA ALA A 215 3.91 -14.51 -12.80
C ALA A 215 5.21 -14.86 -12.07
N THR A 216 5.45 -16.16 -11.81
CA THR A 216 6.71 -16.61 -11.18
C THR A 216 7.90 -16.39 -12.11
N ARG A 217 7.73 -16.65 -13.42
CA ARG A 217 8.74 -16.40 -14.42
C ARG A 217 9.13 -14.92 -14.48
N GLU A 218 8.13 -14.03 -14.52
CA GLU A 218 8.34 -12.58 -14.53
C GLU A 218 9.04 -12.09 -13.26
N LEU A 219 8.60 -12.56 -12.08
CA LEU A 219 9.23 -12.26 -10.80
C LEU A 219 10.71 -12.67 -10.78
N CYS A 220 11.03 -13.90 -11.19
CA CYS A 220 12.40 -14.38 -11.24
C CYS A 220 13.24 -13.62 -12.29
N ALA A 221 12.64 -13.26 -13.44
CA ALA A 221 13.27 -12.45 -14.46
C ALA A 221 13.70 -11.09 -13.94
N ILE A 222 12.80 -10.38 -13.26
CA ILE A 222 13.06 -9.05 -12.69
C ILE A 222 14.21 -9.13 -11.67
N LEU A 223 14.20 -10.11 -10.77
CA LEU A 223 15.24 -10.24 -9.74
C LEU A 223 16.59 -10.66 -10.33
N LEU A 224 16.60 -11.53 -11.34
CA LEU A 224 17.80 -11.91 -12.06
C LEU A 224 18.42 -10.72 -12.80
N ASP A 225 17.59 -9.96 -13.56
CA ASP A 225 18.04 -8.78 -14.28
C ASP A 225 18.57 -7.70 -13.35
N ASN A 226 17.89 -7.49 -12.21
CA ASN A 226 18.35 -6.57 -11.19
C ASN A 226 19.72 -7.00 -10.62
N SER A 227 19.87 -8.28 -10.30
CA SER A 227 21.12 -8.82 -9.75
C SER A 227 22.28 -8.74 -10.74
N LEU A 228 22.06 -9.08 -12.00
CA LEU A 228 23.05 -8.98 -13.07
C LEU A 228 23.48 -7.54 -13.35
N LYS A 229 22.53 -6.62 -13.32
CA LYS A 229 22.74 -5.20 -13.60
C LYS A 229 23.52 -4.49 -12.50
N HIS A 230 23.26 -4.82 -11.23
CA HIS A 230 23.91 -4.18 -10.07
C HIS A 230 25.15 -4.92 -9.59
N SER A 231 25.53 -6.00 -10.23
CA SER A 231 26.80 -6.71 -9.99
C SER A 231 27.93 -6.16 -10.86
N PRO A 232 29.18 -6.09 -10.36
CA PRO A 232 30.34 -5.88 -11.19
C PRO A 232 30.40 -6.88 -12.35
N LYS A 233 30.93 -6.46 -13.52
CA LYS A 233 30.97 -7.33 -14.73
C LYS A 233 31.70 -8.67 -14.51
N ASN A 234 32.66 -8.71 -13.62
CA ASN A 234 33.46 -9.89 -13.33
C ASN A 234 33.01 -10.69 -12.10
N SER A 235 31.85 -10.34 -11.52
CA SER A 235 31.30 -11.04 -10.36
C SER A 235 30.27 -12.09 -10.76
N VAL A 236 30.00 -13.01 -9.84
CA VAL A 236 29.06 -14.11 -10.02
C VAL A 236 27.84 -13.88 -9.14
N VAL A 237 26.67 -13.82 -9.77
CA VAL A 237 25.39 -13.87 -9.08
C VAL A 237 25.11 -15.30 -8.63
N LYS A 238 24.74 -15.48 -7.35
CA LYS A 238 24.38 -16.80 -6.81
C LYS A 238 22.87 -16.85 -6.59
N ILE A 239 22.24 -17.92 -7.07
CA ILE A 239 20.81 -18.17 -6.83
C ILE A 239 20.71 -19.42 -5.97
N CYS A 240 20.09 -19.30 -4.79
CA CYS A 240 19.90 -20.42 -3.87
C CYS A 240 18.40 -20.69 -3.73
N ILE A 241 17.96 -21.92 -4.03
CA ILE A 241 16.60 -22.38 -3.87
C ILE A 241 16.55 -23.30 -2.66
N ILE A 242 15.71 -22.96 -1.68
CA ILE A 242 15.58 -23.65 -0.41
C ILE A 242 14.12 -24.07 -0.24
N PRO A 243 13.76 -25.30 -0.57
CA PRO A 243 12.40 -25.80 -0.33
C PRO A 243 12.18 -26.07 1.16
N SER A 244 10.97 -25.76 1.63
CA SER A 244 10.46 -26.11 2.96
C SER A 244 9.10 -26.81 2.81
N LYS A 245 8.53 -27.30 3.91
CA LYS A 245 7.23 -28.00 3.87
C LYS A 245 6.06 -27.14 3.36
N GLN A 246 6.09 -25.85 3.62
CA GLN A 246 4.98 -24.93 3.31
C GLN A 246 5.37 -23.83 2.31
N ASN A 247 6.67 -23.57 2.16
CA ASN A 247 7.17 -22.46 1.34
C ASN A 247 8.41 -22.88 0.57
N ILE A 248 8.64 -22.22 -0.55
CA ILE A 248 9.94 -22.23 -1.23
C ILE A 248 10.57 -20.86 -1.10
N THR A 249 11.83 -20.83 -0.69
CA THR A 249 12.61 -19.61 -0.57
C THR A 249 13.63 -19.54 -1.67
N VAL A 250 13.70 -18.44 -2.39
CA VAL A 250 14.71 -18.19 -3.42
C VAL A 250 15.50 -16.94 -3.05
N ASN A 251 16.80 -17.08 -2.96
CA ASN A 251 17.73 -15.99 -2.70
C ASN A 251 18.51 -15.65 -3.96
N PHE A 252 18.42 -14.40 -4.40
CA PHE A 252 19.27 -13.82 -5.43
C PHE A 252 20.35 -13.01 -4.75
N ILE A 253 21.59 -13.46 -4.84
CA ILE A 253 22.75 -12.90 -4.14
C ILE A 253 23.69 -12.31 -5.18
N ASN A 254 23.91 -11.01 -5.10
CA ASN A 254 24.84 -10.30 -5.98
C ASN A 254 25.89 -9.51 -5.18
N ASP A 255 27.08 -9.36 -5.75
CA ASP A 255 28.10 -8.48 -5.22
C ASP A 255 27.67 -7.02 -5.38
N GLY A 256 27.94 -6.23 -4.34
CA GLY A 256 27.53 -4.84 -4.23
C GLY A 256 26.63 -4.61 -3.01
N THR A 257 26.65 -3.39 -2.49
CA THR A 257 25.94 -3.04 -1.28
C THR A 257 24.93 -1.94 -1.52
N ILE A 258 23.81 -2.02 -0.85
CA ILE A 258 22.80 -0.95 -0.80
C ILE A 258 22.99 -0.23 0.54
N SER A 259 23.04 1.12 0.51
CA SER A 259 23.17 1.88 1.75
C SER A 259 21.95 1.67 2.66
N GLN A 260 22.16 1.73 3.97
CA GLN A 260 21.08 1.56 4.95
C GLN A 260 19.96 2.59 4.79
N GLN A 261 20.28 3.79 4.30
CA GLN A 261 19.29 4.82 4.00
C GLN A 261 18.44 4.50 2.76
N THR A 262 18.99 3.76 1.81
CA THR A 262 18.34 3.37 0.56
C THR A 262 17.46 2.13 0.70
N LEU A 263 17.85 1.17 1.57
CA LEU A 263 17.15 -0.10 1.76
C LEU A 263 15.62 0.02 1.96
N PRO A 264 15.07 0.93 2.79
CA PRO A 264 13.63 1.05 3.00
C PRO A 264 12.87 1.50 1.75
N HIS A 265 13.56 2.08 0.77
CA HIS A 265 12.97 2.72 -0.40
C HIS A 265 13.09 1.92 -1.69
N VAL A 266 13.81 0.78 -1.69
CA VAL A 266 14.10 0.03 -2.94
C VAL A 266 12.85 -0.53 -3.63
N PHE A 267 11.75 -0.74 -2.90
CA PHE A 267 10.46 -1.16 -3.45
C PHE A 267 9.51 0.02 -3.75
N GLU A 268 9.94 1.27 -3.54
CA GLU A 268 9.12 2.43 -3.93
C GLU A 268 9.17 2.62 -5.45
N ARG A 269 8.01 2.94 -6.04
CA ARG A 269 7.87 3.16 -7.48
C ARG A 269 8.73 4.33 -7.94
N PHE A 270 9.49 4.15 -9.04
CA PHE A 270 10.44 5.12 -9.61
C PHE A 270 11.63 5.46 -8.71
N PHE A 271 11.83 4.73 -7.63
CA PHE A 271 13.01 4.93 -6.79
C PHE A 271 14.27 4.36 -7.45
N ARG A 272 15.36 5.11 -7.41
CA ARG A 272 16.67 4.74 -7.95
C ARG A 272 17.74 5.17 -6.96
N GLY A 273 18.47 4.23 -6.41
CA GLY A 273 19.60 4.50 -5.49
C GLY A 273 20.78 5.21 -6.16
N ASN A 274 20.97 4.97 -7.47
CA ASN A 274 21.96 5.68 -8.30
C ASN A 274 21.30 6.08 -9.61
N GLN A 275 21.33 7.38 -9.92
CA GLN A 275 20.72 7.94 -11.14
C GLN A 275 21.44 7.54 -12.43
N GLN A 276 22.70 7.12 -12.34
CA GLN A 276 23.51 6.71 -13.50
C GLN A 276 23.16 5.29 -14.02
N THR A 277 22.45 4.48 -13.23
CA THR A 277 22.07 3.13 -13.65
C THR A 277 20.86 3.18 -14.60
N LYS A 278 20.90 2.54 -15.76
CA LYS A 278 19.77 2.47 -16.72
C LYS A 278 18.56 1.81 -16.06
N GLY A 279 17.35 2.30 -16.33
CA GLY A 279 16.07 1.73 -15.89
C GLY A 279 15.16 2.72 -15.16
N TYR A 280 13.86 2.36 -15.07
CA TYR A 280 12.80 3.28 -14.62
C TYR A 280 12.50 3.21 -13.11
N GLY A 281 13.13 2.30 -12.36
CA GLY A 281 12.80 2.09 -10.94
C GLY A 281 11.42 1.44 -10.73
N LEU A 282 10.96 0.63 -11.68
CA LEU A 282 9.67 -0.06 -11.63
C LEU A 282 9.81 -1.57 -11.43
N GLY A 283 10.97 -2.16 -11.70
CA GLY A 283 11.15 -3.62 -11.60
C GLY A 283 10.94 -4.14 -10.18
N LEU A 284 11.63 -3.61 -9.17
CA LEU A 284 11.46 -4.08 -7.78
C LEU A 284 10.06 -3.84 -7.20
N PRO A 285 9.39 -2.69 -7.43
CA PRO A 285 7.96 -2.53 -7.12
C PRO A 285 7.07 -3.58 -7.78
N LEU A 286 7.32 -3.94 -9.03
CA LEU A 286 6.58 -4.99 -9.74
C LEU A 286 6.87 -6.37 -9.13
N ALA A 287 8.12 -6.67 -8.81
CA ALA A 287 8.50 -7.91 -8.11
C ALA A 287 7.77 -8.03 -6.74
N GLU A 288 7.65 -6.94 -6.00
CA GLU A 288 6.90 -6.92 -4.73
C GLU A 288 5.41 -7.20 -4.95
N GLN A 289 4.79 -6.60 -5.98
CA GLN A 289 3.39 -6.84 -6.30
C GLN A 289 3.14 -8.28 -6.76
N LEU A 290 3.97 -8.81 -7.66
CA LEU A 290 3.88 -10.20 -8.11
C LEU A 290 4.03 -11.18 -6.96
N THR A 291 5.01 -10.93 -6.07
CA THR A 291 5.19 -11.76 -4.87
C THR A 291 3.95 -11.76 -3.97
N LYS A 292 3.34 -10.59 -3.74
CA LYS A 292 2.08 -10.47 -2.97
C LYS A 292 0.91 -11.17 -3.66
N ALA A 293 0.80 -11.05 -4.98
CA ALA A 293 -0.24 -11.71 -5.78
C ALA A 293 -0.12 -13.24 -5.73
N LEU A 294 1.11 -13.76 -5.68
CA LEU A 294 1.42 -15.18 -5.46
C LEU A 294 1.27 -15.63 -3.99
N GLY A 295 0.84 -14.74 -3.09
CA GLY A 295 0.67 -15.04 -1.66
C GLY A 295 1.98 -15.11 -0.87
N GLY A 296 3.10 -14.67 -1.45
CA GLY A 296 4.41 -14.71 -0.85
C GLY A 296 4.88 -13.40 -0.22
N GLN A 297 6.16 -13.37 0.15
CA GLN A 297 6.85 -12.22 0.71
C GLN A 297 8.20 -12.02 0.02
N ILE A 298 8.59 -10.75 -0.19
CA ILE A 298 9.90 -10.37 -0.68
C ILE A 298 10.59 -9.48 0.35
N SER A 299 11.88 -9.67 0.49
CA SER A 299 12.73 -8.84 1.34
C SER A 299 14.09 -8.60 0.69
N VAL A 300 14.81 -7.60 1.17
CA VAL A 300 16.17 -7.30 0.77
C VAL A 300 17.01 -7.10 2.00
N SER A 301 18.21 -7.66 1.97
CA SER A 301 19.22 -7.45 3.00
C SER A 301 20.57 -7.16 2.35
N THR A 302 21.43 -6.47 3.07
CA THR A 302 22.79 -6.18 2.61
C THR A 302 23.80 -6.66 3.67
N SER A 303 24.89 -7.21 3.20
CA SER A 303 26.04 -7.59 4.00
C SER A 303 27.24 -6.74 3.60
N LYS A 304 28.43 -7.01 4.15
CA LYS A 304 29.65 -6.20 3.90
C LYS A 304 29.97 -6.00 2.41
N ASN A 305 29.70 -7.02 1.56
CA ASN A 305 30.00 -6.95 0.12
C ASN A 305 28.92 -7.49 -0.78
N SER A 306 27.74 -7.83 -0.27
CA SER A 306 26.68 -8.45 -1.06
C SER A 306 25.29 -7.92 -0.71
N THR A 307 24.43 -7.92 -1.69
CA THR A 307 22.98 -7.69 -1.55
C THR A 307 22.25 -9.01 -1.80
N ILE A 308 21.26 -9.30 -0.98
CA ILE A 308 20.44 -10.51 -1.06
C ILE A 308 18.99 -10.10 -1.18
N PHE A 309 18.38 -10.45 -2.32
CA PHE A 309 16.94 -10.40 -2.48
C PHE A 309 16.37 -11.78 -2.17
N THR A 310 15.49 -11.85 -1.20
CA THR A 310 14.86 -13.10 -0.75
C THR A 310 13.38 -13.06 -1.09
N ILE A 311 12.90 -14.04 -1.84
CA ILE A 311 11.46 -14.29 -2.04
C ILE A 311 11.08 -15.58 -1.33
N SER A 312 9.94 -15.57 -0.63
CA SER A 312 9.34 -16.74 0.01
C SER A 312 7.94 -16.91 -0.56
N LEU A 313 7.71 -18.01 -1.27
CA LEU A 313 6.46 -18.29 -1.96
C LEU A 313 5.79 -19.53 -1.33
N PRO A 314 4.48 -19.50 -1.05
CA PRO A 314 3.76 -20.65 -0.52
C PRO A 314 3.64 -21.74 -1.59
N ILE A 315 3.76 -23.01 -1.18
CA ILE A 315 3.66 -24.20 -2.06
C ILE A 315 2.53 -25.14 -1.64
N LEU A 316 1.65 -24.67 -0.76
CA LEU A 316 0.45 -25.40 -0.29
C LEU A 316 -0.82 -24.81 -0.88
#